data_1249361d3499130133090e92d53910bd
#
_entry.id   1249361d3499130133090e92d53910bd
#
_cell.length_a   1.000
_cell.length_b   1.000
_cell.length_c   1.000
_cell.angle_alpha   90.00
_cell.angle_beta   90.00
_cell.angle_gamma   90.00
#
_symmetry.space_group_name_H-M   'P 1'
#
loop_
_entity.id
_entity.type
_entity.pdbx_description
1 polymer ?
#
loop_
_entity_poly.entity_id
_entity_poly.type
_entity_poly.pdbx_seq_one_letter_code
_entity_poly.pdbx_strand_id
1 'polypeptide(L)'
;MNTNRSRTRGAKLAWAFSLVQVKAVAHAEVAPDKAELAVELRTTFTGLHRLEISDSAAGTQLIWPAGQPMALQSSADAPAALHGRWSLWLYVPKGTPVIGGFASGPGALVNPAGKKAREFEAKPGYFSVPVEPGQDGKLWQFSNTAGQRQLLTVPPFLARSPQELLLPREVIEAEGGAGR
;
A
#
# COMPACT_ATOMS: atom_id res chain seq x y z
N MET A 1 -44.45 31.14 -17.33
CA MET A 1 -42.99 31.29 -17.51
C MET A 1 -42.30 30.22 -16.68
N ASN A 2 -41.91 29.15 -17.33
CA ASN A 2 -41.36 27.96 -16.66
C ASN A 2 -39.94 27.76 -17.13
N THR A 3 -38.95 28.09 -16.26
CA THR A 3 -37.54 27.95 -16.53
C THR A 3 -37.07 26.58 -16.12
N ASN A 4 -36.93 25.70 -17.09
CA ASN A 4 -36.42 24.34 -16.97
C ASN A 4 -34.88 24.42 -16.80
N ARG A 5 -34.36 24.23 -15.56
CA ARG A 5 -32.92 24.07 -15.28
C ARG A 5 -32.55 22.60 -15.50
N SER A 6 -31.94 22.34 -16.63
CA SER A 6 -31.24 21.10 -16.91
C SER A 6 -30.09 20.90 -15.89
N ARG A 7 -30.25 19.90 -15.00
CA ARG A 7 -29.18 19.44 -14.12
C ARG A 7 -28.39 18.36 -14.88
N THR A 8 -27.21 18.72 -15.35
CA THR A 8 -26.22 17.77 -15.82
C THR A 8 -25.78 16.90 -14.63
N ARG A 9 -26.21 15.63 -14.64
CA ARG A 9 -25.72 14.62 -13.70
C ARG A 9 -24.31 14.24 -14.09
N GLY A 10 -23.31 14.74 -13.37
CA GLY A 10 -21.96 14.21 -13.43
C GLY A 10 -21.96 12.76 -12.93
N ALA A 11 -21.44 11.86 -13.73
CA ALA A 11 -21.24 10.47 -13.35
C ALA A 11 -20.29 10.42 -12.15
N LYS A 12 -20.83 10.12 -10.97
CA LYS A 12 -20.02 9.72 -9.81
C LYS A 12 -19.53 8.31 -10.09
N LEU A 13 -18.24 8.14 -10.42
CA LEU A 13 -17.55 6.88 -10.26
C LEU A 13 -17.47 6.61 -8.75
N ALA A 14 -18.48 5.98 -8.20
CA ALA A 14 -18.42 5.43 -6.87
C ALA A 14 -17.72 4.07 -6.98
N TRP A 15 -16.45 4.01 -6.61
CA TRP A 15 -15.81 2.76 -6.25
C TRP A 15 -16.45 2.31 -4.95
N ALA A 16 -17.47 1.48 -5.05
CA ALA A 16 -18.03 0.78 -3.93
C ALA A 16 -17.01 -0.28 -3.52
N PHE A 17 -16.08 0.06 -2.64
CA PHE A 17 -15.42 -0.94 -1.82
C PHE A 17 -16.54 -1.59 -1.00
N SER A 18 -16.86 -2.83 -1.32
CA SER A 18 -17.66 -3.67 -0.45
C SER A 18 -16.97 -3.65 0.90
N LEU A 19 -17.56 -3.03 1.89
CA LEU A 19 -17.21 -3.18 3.29
C LEU A 19 -17.49 -4.65 3.65
N VAL A 20 -16.55 -5.53 3.34
CA VAL A 20 -16.49 -6.83 4.00
C VAL A 20 -16.33 -6.47 5.47
N GLN A 21 -17.35 -6.78 6.28
CA GLN A 21 -17.23 -6.67 7.72
C GLN A 21 -16.05 -7.53 8.14
N VAL A 22 -14.92 -6.90 8.42
CA VAL A 22 -13.72 -7.59 8.92
C VAL A 22 -14.04 -7.98 10.35
N LYS A 23 -14.48 -9.22 10.54
CA LYS A 23 -14.67 -9.78 11.88
C LYS A 23 -13.28 -10.11 12.41
N ALA A 24 -12.90 -9.54 13.54
CA ALA A 24 -11.69 -9.94 14.25
C ALA A 24 -11.78 -11.45 14.57
N VAL A 25 -10.82 -12.21 14.06
CA VAL A 25 -10.76 -13.68 14.22
C VAL A 25 -9.80 -14.09 15.32
N ALA A 26 -8.87 -13.19 15.67
CA ALA A 26 -7.92 -13.38 16.77
C ALA A 26 -7.51 -12.01 17.31
N HIS A 27 -7.18 -11.97 18.60
CA HIS A 27 -6.72 -10.77 19.29
C HIS A 27 -5.63 -11.14 20.30
N ALA A 28 -4.63 -10.29 20.43
CA ALA A 28 -3.61 -10.42 21.46
C ALA A 28 -3.20 -9.02 21.94
N GLU A 29 -2.84 -8.95 23.22
CA GLU A 29 -2.27 -7.74 23.83
C GLU A 29 -0.81 -7.98 24.18
N VAL A 30 0.04 -6.99 23.92
CA VAL A 30 1.48 -7.04 24.17
C VAL A 30 1.81 -5.93 25.16
N ALA A 31 2.47 -6.30 26.27
CA ALA A 31 2.88 -5.33 27.27
C ALA A 31 3.95 -4.37 26.70
N PRO A 32 3.95 -3.07 27.08
CA PRO A 32 4.91 -2.08 26.58
C PRO A 32 6.24 -2.12 27.35
N ASP A 33 6.76 -3.31 27.63
CA ASP A 33 7.95 -3.55 28.44
C ASP A 33 9.24 -3.73 27.63
N LYS A 34 9.16 -3.58 26.30
CA LYS A 34 10.23 -3.80 25.33
C LYS A 34 10.72 -5.25 25.25
N ALA A 35 10.01 -6.19 25.85
CA ALA A 35 10.30 -7.60 25.69
C ALA A 35 9.87 -8.09 24.31
N GLU A 36 10.63 -9.01 23.73
CA GLU A 36 10.21 -9.74 22.54
C GLU A 36 9.18 -10.79 22.96
N LEU A 37 7.98 -10.71 22.36
CA LEU A 37 6.90 -11.64 22.61
C LEU A 37 6.50 -12.33 21.31
N ALA A 38 6.51 -13.66 21.30
CA ALA A 38 5.91 -14.44 20.22
C ALA A 38 4.39 -14.44 20.37
N VAL A 39 3.69 -13.85 19.39
CA VAL A 39 2.24 -13.81 19.32
C VAL A 39 1.75 -14.83 18.30
N GLU A 40 0.98 -15.83 18.73
CA GLU A 40 0.35 -16.81 17.85
C GLU A 40 -1.11 -16.42 17.61
N LEU A 41 -1.44 -16.05 16.39
CA LEU A 41 -2.81 -15.76 15.95
C LEU A 41 -3.35 -16.97 15.19
N ARG A 42 -4.33 -17.66 15.78
CA ARG A 42 -4.95 -18.84 15.16
C ARG A 42 -6.23 -18.45 14.42
N THR A 43 -6.34 -18.89 13.19
CA THR A 43 -7.54 -18.73 12.37
C THR A 43 -7.98 -20.07 11.78
N THR A 44 -9.29 -20.24 11.63
CA THR A 44 -9.89 -21.39 10.95
C THR A 44 -10.10 -21.15 9.45
N PHE A 45 -9.81 -19.92 8.98
CA PHE A 45 -9.99 -19.53 7.60
C PHE A 45 -8.64 -19.51 6.88
N THR A 46 -8.66 -19.93 5.62
CA THR A 46 -7.52 -19.80 4.69
C THR A 46 -7.68 -18.55 3.83
N GLY A 47 -6.58 -17.96 3.38
CA GLY A 47 -6.57 -16.79 2.50
C GLY A 47 -5.90 -15.56 3.10
N LEU A 48 -6.27 -14.39 2.59
CA LEU A 48 -5.70 -13.13 3.06
C LEU A 48 -6.28 -12.76 4.43
N HIS A 49 -5.39 -12.41 5.33
CA HIS A 49 -5.71 -11.88 6.65
C HIS A 49 -5.16 -10.47 6.78
N ARG A 50 -5.90 -9.60 7.45
CA ARG A 50 -5.43 -8.28 7.83
C ARG A 50 -4.99 -8.30 9.28
N LEU A 51 -3.74 -7.90 9.52
CA LEU A 51 -3.22 -7.64 10.84
C LEU A 51 -3.30 -6.13 11.12
N GLU A 52 -3.97 -5.76 12.18
CA GLU A 52 -3.99 -4.40 12.68
C GLU A 52 -3.18 -4.33 13.97
N ILE A 53 -2.23 -3.41 14.04
CA ILE A 53 -1.41 -3.15 15.20
C ILE A 53 -1.74 -1.74 15.66
N SER A 54 -2.20 -1.63 16.92
CA SER A 54 -2.42 -0.34 17.55
C SER A 54 -1.40 -0.18 18.67
N ASP A 55 -0.44 0.72 18.45
CA ASP A 55 0.50 1.15 19.46
C ASP A 55 0.32 2.66 19.69
N SER A 56 0.42 3.13 20.91
CA SER A 56 0.30 4.56 21.19
C SER A 56 1.57 5.32 20.80
N ALA A 57 2.40 5.71 21.73
CA ALA A 57 3.64 6.48 21.44
C ALA A 57 4.91 5.63 21.48
N ALA A 58 4.80 4.35 21.85
CA ALA A 58 5.97 3.51 22.10
C ALA A 58 6.64 2.96 20.82
N GLY A 59 5.87 2.80 19.76
CA GLY A 59 6.30 2.14 18.53
C GLY A 59 6.40 0.61 18.70
N THR A 60 6.07 -0.13 17.65
CA THR A 60 6.11 -1.59 17.63
C THR A 60 7.12 -2.06 16.60
N GLN A 61 8.00 -2.96 16.98
CA GLN A 61 8.82 -3.71 16.04
C GLN A 61 8.16 -5.05 15.76
N LEU A 62 7.81 -5.27 14.50
CA LEU A 62 7.24 -6.54 14.03
C LEU A 62 8.34 -7.41 13.43
N ILE A 63 8.56 -8.58 14.02
CA ILE A 63 9.42 -9.62 13.46
C ILE A 63 8.54 -10.61 12.72
N TRP A 64 8.63 -10.61 11.39
CA TRP A 64 7.79 -11.42 10.51
C TRP A 64 8.54 -12.68 10.05
N PRO A 65 7.92 -13.86 10.05
CA PRO A 65 8.58 -15.08 9.61
C PRO A 65 9.12 -14.97 8.19
N ALA A 66 10.32 -15.46 7.96
CA ALA A 66 10.93 -15.48 6.64
C ALA A 66 10.11 -16.35 5.66
N GLY A 67 9.95 -15.86 4.45
CA GLY A 67 9.23 -16.58 3.38
C GLY A 67 7.71 -16.51 3.44
N GLN A 68 7.13 -15.90 4.49
CA GLN A 68 5.68 -15.66 4.50
C GLN A 68 5.35 -14.34 3.80
N PRO A 69 4.50 -14.35 2.76
CA PRO A 69 4.10 -13.13 2.08
C PRO A 69 3.43 -12.14 3.05
N MET A 70 3.83 -10.89 2.98
CA MET A 70 3.24 -9.80 3.76
C MET A 70 3.33 -8.51 2.95
N ALA A 71 2.22 -7.79 2.86
CA ALA A 71 2.20 -6.44 2.30
C ALA A 71 1.71 -5.44 3.35
N LEU A 72 2.38 -4.31 3.44
CA LEU A 72 1.98 -3.17 4.25
C LEU A 72 0.99 -2.33 3.48
N GLN A 73 -0.17 -2.04 4.05
CA GLN A 73 -1.12 -1.10 3.48
C GLN A 73 -0.57 0.33 3.55
N SER A 74 -0.73 1.09 2.47
CA SER A 74 -0.20 2.44 2.30
C SER A 74 -1.22 3.34 1.59
N SER A 75 -2.46 3.31 2.05
CA SER A 75 -3.58 4.12 1.52
C SER A 75 -3.70 5.48 2.22
N ALA A 76 -4.63 6.31 1.77
CA ALA A 76 -4.96 7.57 2.43
C ALA A 76 -5.45 7.36 3.87
N ASP A 77 -6.25 6.31 4.10
CA ASP A 77 -6.84 6.00 5.42
C ASP A 77 -5.87 5.24 6.34
N ALA A 78 -4.89 4.55 5.74
CA ALA A 78 -3.87 3.78 6.46
C ALA A 78 -2.50 4.03 5.83
N PRO A 79 -1.89 5.19 6.09
CA PRO A 79 -0.61 5.54 5.49
C PRO A 79 0.54 4.74 6.10
N ALA A 80 1.43 4.22 5.25
CA ALA A 80 2.65 3.58 5.72
C ALA A 80 3.61 4.61 6.32
N ALA A 81 3.90 4.47 7.60
CA ALA A 81 4.88 5.27 8.33
C ALA A 81 5.83 4.33 9.09
N LEU A 82 7.06 4.22 8.61
CA LEU A 82 8.07 3.38 9.22
C LEU A 82 9.21 4.22 9.77
N HIS A 83 9.78 3.77 10.87
CA HIS A 83 10.95 4.41 11.46
C HIS A 83 12.23 4.13 10.66
N GLY A 84 13.14 5.11 10.65
CA GLY A 84 14.41 4.98 9.97
C GLY A 84 14.31 5.04 8.44
N ARG A 85 15.30 4.43 7.78
CA ARG A 85 15.36 4.30 6.33
C ARG A 85 14.86 2.93 5.90
N TRP A 86 14.04 2.91 4.85
CA TRP A 86 13.45 1.68 4.33
C TRP A 86 13.39 1.69 2.81
N SER A 87 13.28 0.49 2.24
CA SER A 87 13.04 0.28 0.82
C SER A 87 11.95 -0.77 0.67
N LEU A 88 10.88 -0.44 -0.06
CA LEU A 88 9.73 -1.30 -0.26
C LEU A 88 9.28 -1.30 -1.73
N TRP A 89 8.76 -2.43 -2.16
CA TRP A 89 8.27 -2.65 -3.51
C TRP A 89 6.77 -2.38 -3.60
N LEU A 90 6.34 -1.85 -4.75
CA LEU A 90 4.94 -1.66 -5.11
C LEU A 90 4.70 -2.17 -6.53
N TYR A 91 3.46 -2.49 -6.84
CA TYR A 91 3.06 -2.88 -8.18
C TYR A 91 2.36 -1.72 -8.90
N VAL A 92 2.75 -1.49 -10.13
CA VAL A 92 2.12 -0.51 -11.02
C VAL A 92 1.38 -1.29 -12.11
N PRO A 93 0.04 -1.36 -12.07
CA PRO A 93 -0.75 -2.13 -13.03
C PRO A 93 -0.56 -1.69 -14.49
N LYS A 94 -0.83 -2.59 -15.43
CA LYS A 94 -0.86 -2.26 -16.86
C LYS A 94 -1.86 -1.16 -17.15
N GLY A 95 -1.50 -0.25 -18.07
CA GLY A 95 -2.32 0.90 -18.42
C GLY A 95 -2.29 2.03 -17.40
N THR A 96 -1.47 1.96 -16.34
CA THR A 96 -1.31 3.06 -15.38
C THR A 96 -0.51 4.20 -15.99
N PRO A 97 -1.09 5.39 -16.20
CA PRO A 97 -0.36 6.52 -16.80
C PRO A 97 0.49 7.28 -15.78
N VAL A 98 0.15 7.18 -14.48
CA VAL A 98 0.77 7.99 -13.44
C VAL A 98 0.73 7.30 -12.08
N ILE A 99 1.83 7.39 -11.33
CA ILE A 99 1.90 7.04 -9.92
C ILE A 99 1.72 8.31 -9.12
N GLY A 100 0.58 8.44 -8.44
CA GLY A 100 0.23 9.56 -7.58
C GLY A 100 0.17 9.16 -6.12
N GLY A 101 0.57 10.05 -5.25
CA GLY A 101 0.56 9.80 -3.83
C GLY A 101 0.97 10.98 -2.97
N PHE A 102 1.19 10.71 -1.69
CA PHE A 102 1.73 11.67 -0.72
C PHE A 102 3.03 11.13 -0.12
N ALA A 103 3.98 12.03 0.13
CA ALA A 103 5.26 11.73 0.75
C ALA A 103 5.60 12.78 1.79
N SER A 104 6.11 12.39 2.97
CA SER A 104 6.49 13.33 4.04
C SER A 104 7.97 13.30 4.39
N GLY A 105 8.81 12.58 3.64
CA GLY A 105 10.23 12.48 3.93
C GLY A 105 11.06 12.12 2.70
N PRO A 106 12.38 12.17 2.82
CA PRO A 106 13.28 11.95 1.70
C PRO A 106 13.31 10.50 1.21
N GLY A 107 13.89 10.28 0.03
CA GLY A 107 14.04 8.99 -0.63
C GLY A 107 13.83 9.10 -2.12
N ALA A 108 13.67 7.97 -2.80
CA ALA A 108 13.44 7.95 -4.22
C ALA A 108 12.36 6.94 -4.62
N LEU A 109 11.67 7.22 -5.73
CA LEU A 109 10.90 6.23 -6.46
C LEU A 109 11.72 5.77 -7.65
N VAL A 110 11.99 4.47 -7.71
CA VAL A 110 12.83 3.82 -8.71
C VAL A 110 11.94 2.97 -9.62
N ASN A 111 12.14 3.11 -10.92
CA ASN A 111 11.39 2.36 -11.92
C ASN A 111 11.94 0.94 -12.12
N PRO A 112 11.26 0.06 -12.88
CA PRO A 112 11.70 -1.31 -13.13
C PRO A 112 13.06 -1.45 -13.82
N ALA A 113 13.54 -0.38 -14.49
CA ALA A 113 14.87 -0.35 -15.09
C ALA A 113 15.97 0.09 -14.10
N GLY A 114 15.65 0.28 -12.83
CA GLY A 114 16.59 0.73 -11.80
C GLY A 114 16.91 2.23 -11.83
N LYS A 115 16.20 3.02 -12.66
CA LYS A 115 16.40 4.47 -12.77
C LYS A 115 15.51 5.20 -11.75
N LYS A 116 16.07 6.23 -11.09
CA LYS A 116 15.29 7.16 -10.27
C LYS A 116 14.29 7.91 -11.16
N ALA A 117 13.00 7.66 -10.96
CA ALA A 117 11.92 8.40 -11.62
C ALA A 117 11.56 9.67 -10.84
N ARG A 118 11.72 9.64 -9.52
CA ARG A 118 11.48 10.79 -8.64
C ARG A 118 12.40 10.73 -7.43
N GLU A 119 12.95 11.87 -7.04
CA GLU A 119 13.59 12.10 -5.76
C GLU A 119 12.65 12.89 -4.84
N PHE A 120 12.54 12.47 -3.58
CA PHE A 120 11.72 13.12 -2.57
C PHE A 120 12.61 13.86 -1.59
N GLU A 121 12.21 15.07 -1.26
CA GLU A 121 12.81 15.88 -0.23
C GLU A 121 12.17 15.61 1.15
N ALA A 122 12.72 16.19 2.20
CA ALA A 122 12.14 16.09 3.54
C ALA A 122 10.81 16.87 3.71
N LYS A 123 10.39 17.62 2.68
CA LYS A 123 9.18 18.41 2.70
C LYS A 123 7.94 17.56 2.37
N PRO A 124 6.91 17.55 3.23
CA PRO A 124 5.65 16.87 2.95
C PRO A 124 4.94 17.45 1.74
N GLY A 125 4.36 16.59 0.90
CA GLY A 125 3.58 17.03 -0.24
C GLY A 125 3.05 15.89 -1.10
N TYR A 126 2.09 16.21 -1.95
CA TYR A 126 1.61 15.30 -2.98
C TYR A 126 2.62 15.20 -4.12
N PHE A 127 2.65 14.03 -4.75
CA PHE A 127 3.50 13.81 -5.90
C PHE A 127 2.71 13.13 -7.03
N SER A 128 3.22 13.32 -8.24
CA SER A 128 2.77 12.66 -9.45
C SER A 128 4.00 12.32 -10.28
N VAL A 129 4.11 11.06 -10.70
CA VAL A 129 5.22 10.55 -11.51
C VAL A 129 4.64 9.87 -12.74
N PRO A 130 4.90 10.37 -13.95
CA PRO A 130 4.50 9.70 -15.18
C PRO A 130 5.10 8.30 -15.26
N VAL A 131 4.31 7.36 -15.77
CA VAL A 131 4.77 6.00 -16.08
C VAL A 131 5.11 5.94 -17.56
N GLU A 132 6.40 5.80 -17.85
CA GLU A 132 6.89 5.68 -19.21
C GLU A 132 6.36 4.39 -19.89
N PRO A 133 6.19 4.37 -21.22
CA PRO A 133 5.75 3.18 -21.93
C PRO A 133 6.59 1.94 -21.60
N GLY A 134 5.91 0.84 -21.26
CA GLY A 134 6.54 -0.42 -20.88
C GLY A 134 7.12 -0.45 -19.46
N GLN A 135 6.87 0.55 -18.64
CA GLN A 135 7.21 0.56 -17.21
C GLN A 135 6.00 0.21 -16.32
N ASP A 136 4.81 0.13 -16.88
CA ASP A 136 3.58 -0.38 -16.28
C ASP A 136 3.54 -1.92 -16.29
N GLY A 137 2.61 -2.54 -15.58
CA GLY A 137 2.55 -3.98 -15.39
C GLY A 137 3.78 -4.54 -14.66
N LYS A 138 4.46 -3.73 -13.84
CA LYS A 138 5.76 -4.05 -13.26
C LYS A 138 5.90 -3.56 -11.83
N LEU A 139 6.93 -4.08 -11.17
CA LEU A 139 7.30 -3.66 -9.82
C LEU A 139 8.19 -2.41 -9.88
N TRP A 140 7.84 -1.46 -9.04
CA TRP A 140 8.61 -0.26 -8.74
C TRP A 140 9.07 -0.30 -7.29
N GLN A 141 10.00 0.56 -6.90
CA GLN A 141 10.54 0.55 -5.55
C GLN A 141 10.64 1.96 -4.97
N PHE A 142 10.08 2.15 -3.79
CA PHE A 142 10.54 3.22 -2.92
C PHE A 142 11.90 2.82 -2.34
N SER A 143 12.93 3.60 -2.60
CA SER A 143 14.31 3.28 -2.21
C SER A 143 14.86 4.29 -1.22
N ASN A 144 15.51 3.78 -0.18
CA ASN A 144 16.15 4.57 0.88
C ASN A 144 15.24 5.69 1.43
N THR A 145 14.02 5.35 1.69
CA THR A 145 12.92 6.27 2.02
C THR A 145 12.81 6.42 3.53
N ALA A 146 12.43 7.61 3.99
CA ALA A 146 12.01 7.85 5.36
C ALA A 146 10.65 8.57 5.38
N GLY A 147 9.99 8.54 6.55
CA GLY A 147 8.70 9.19 6.73
C GLY A 147 7.56 8.41 6.10
N GLN A 148 6.45 9.11 5.92
CA GLN A 148 5.18 8.54 5.47
C GLN A 148 5.09 8.46 3.95
N ARG A 149 4.42 7.42 3.45
CA ARG A 149 3.97 7.30 2.05
C ARG A 149 2.50 6.94 2.01
N GLN A 150 1.82 7.45 0.98
CA GLN A 150 0.45 7.06 0.62
C GLN A 150 0.41 6.87 -0.90
N LEU A 151 -0.19 5.81 -1.35
CA LEU A 151 -0.46 5.52 -2.75
C LEU A 151 -1.92 5.82 -3.07
N LEU A 152 -2.19 6.60 -4.11
CA LEU A 152 -3.52 7.07 -4.45
C LEU A 152 -4.02 6.59 -5.82
N THR A 153 -3.11 6.27 -6.75
CA THR A 153 -3.46 5.89 -8.13
C THR A 153 -3.08 4.46 -8.51
N VAL A 154 -2.40 3.77 -7.62
CA VAL A 154 -1.99 2.37 -7.78
C VAL A 154 -2.41 1.57 -6.53
N PRO A 155 -2.42 0.22 -6.59
CA PRO A 155 -2.74 -0.58 -5.41
C PRO A 155 -1.90 -0.17 -4.20
N PRO A 156 -2.52 0.16 -3.06
CA PRO A 156 -1.83 0.74 -1.92
C PRO A 156 -1.14 -0.32 -1.04
N PHE A 157 -0.31 -1.16 -1.66
CA PHE A 157 0.40 -2.24 -0.97
C PHE A 157 1.89 -2.16 -1.22
N LEU A 158 2.66 -2.24 -0.14
CA LEU A 158 4.12 -2.19 -0.15
C LEU A 158 4.67 -3.48 0.47
N ALA A 159 5.72 -4.07 -0.10
CA ALA A 159 6.37 -5.27 0.41
C ALA A 159 7.89 -5.12 0.50
N ARG A 160 8.51 -5.91 1.37
CA ARG A 160 9.97 -5.91 1.56
C ARG A 160 10.72 -6.50 0.36
N SER A 161 10.07 -7.41 -0.35
CA SER A 161 10.62 -8.03 -1.56
C SER A 161 9.52 -8.23 -2.61
N PRO A 162 9.89 -8.40 -3.89
CA PRO A 162 8.94 -8.75 -4.95
C PRO A 162 8.11 -10.00 -4.67
N GLN A 163 8.70 -10.97 -3.98
CA GLN A 163 8.08 -12.27 -3.70
C GLN A 163 7.05 -12.20 -2.55
N GLU A 164 7.17 -11.22 -1.68
CA GLU A 164 6.28 -11.02 -0.54
C GLU A 164 5.06 -10.16 -0.85
N LEU A 165 5.05 -9.52 -2.03
CA LEU A 165 3.97 -8.60 -2.38
C LEU A 165 2.66 -9.34 -2.60
N LEU A 166 1.67 -8.98 -1.80
CA LEU A 166 0.29 -9.44 -1.92
C LEU A 166 -0.50 -8.39 -2.71
N LEU A 167 -1.13 -8.81 -3.80
CA LEU A 167 -1.98 -7.95 -4.61
C LEU A 167 -3.45 -8.34 -4.42
N PRO A 168 -4.37 -7.37 -4.52
CA PRO A 168 -5.79 -7.66 -4.58
C PRO A 168 -6.11 -8.61 -5.75
N ARG A 169 -7.10 -9.48 -5.54
CA ARG A 169 -7.51 -10.46 -6.53
C ARG A 169 -7.94 -9.80 -7.84
N GLU A 170 -8.62 -8.67 -7.74
CA GLU A 170 -9.08 -7.87 -8.87
C GLU A 170 -7.91 -7.39 -9.76
N VAL A 171 -6.78 -7.04 -9.16
CA VAL A 171 -5.58 -6.65 -9.91
C VAL A 171 -5.00 -7.85 -10.63
N ILE A 172 -4.92 -9.00 -9.97
CA ILE A 172 -4.39 -10.24 -10.55
C ILE A 172 -5.27 -10.69 -11.73
N GLU A 173 -6.58 -10.67 -11.58
CA GLU A 173 -7.55 -11.05 -12.61
C GLU A 173 -7.50 -10.09 -13.81
N ALA A 174 -7.42 -8.76 -13.57
CA ALA A 174 -7.32 -7.76 -14.63
C ALA A 174 -6.03 -7.90 -15.46
N GLU A 175 -4.96 -8.38 -14.87
CA GLU A 175 -3.67 -8.60 -15.54
C GLU A 175 -3.61 -9.93 -16.31
N GLY A 176 -4.68 -10.73 -16.29
CA GLY A 176 -4.73 -12.03 -16.94
C GLY A 176 -3.84 -13.09 -16.23
N GLY A 177 -3.52 -12.85 -14.97
CA GLY A 177 -2.69 -13.74 -14.19
C GLY A 177 -3.51 -14.89 -13.59
N ALA A 178 -3.14 -16.12 -13.88
CA ALA A 178 -3.47 -17.25 -13.01
C ALA A 178 -2.80 -16.97 -11.66
N GLY A 179 -3.58 -16.92 -10.58
CA GLY A 179 -3.07 -16.64 -9.25
C GLY A 179 -1.92 -17.60 -8.89
N ARG A 180 -0.93 -17.03 -8.23
CA ARG A 180 0.09 -17.81 -7.52
C ARG A 180 -0.45 -18.27 -6.20
#